data_f2be98ed8b90ba5c6ea5353887886bb7
#
_entry.id   f2be98ed8b90ba5c6ea5353887886bb7
#
_cell.length_a   1.000
_cell.length_b   1.000
_cell.length_c   1.000
_cell.angle_alpha   90.00
_cell.angle_beta   90.00
_cell.angle_gamma   90.00
#
_symmetry.space_group_name_H-M   'P 1'
#
loop_
_entity.id
_entity.type
_entity.pdbx_description
1 polymer ?
#
loop_
_entity_poly.entity_id
_entity_poly.type
_entity_poly.pdbx_seq_one_letter_code
_entity_poly.pdbx_strand_id
1 'polypeptide(L)'
;MSGIALLLSLTTLFTGVNNPVTSSRCTTAAVFTPAEKSITQKIGSKNITIKIIYYGNSINNCCINLHDDESTAVQAAKTVLEQKGGLLIRIENNAQRMVSFPFRGVTYSFDPNRIFSRRGIELTLKSKGRVTAEVVDEVQKFANKILEQIPDSAKCVIALHNNTDGDYSVKTYQPGGSRQADAKRVYADSWQDVDDITLTTDEDLFTRMSGFGYNSILQDNIKVLKDGSLSVYYGEKNKRYINIETQHGKTTQYKEMLSKLLYVLDEEYTPVKEATAKTSNNSVDIDY
;
A
#
# COMPACT_ATOMS: atom_id res chain seq x y z
N MET A 1 -35.91 57.02 -64.14
CA MET A 1 -36.81 56.66 -63.03
C MET A 1 -35.87 56.05 -61.92
N SER A 2 -35.73 56.87 -60.88
CA SER A 2 -34.80 56.65 -59.80
C SER A 2 -35.44 55.80 -58.68
N GLY A 3 -34.83 54.75 -58.32
CA GLY A 3 -35.25 53.97 -57.17
C GLY A 3 -34.17 54.05 -56.04
N ILE A 4 -34.60 54.76 -54.97
CA ILE A 4 -33.75 54.97 -53.78
C ILE A 4 -33.94 53.75 -52.87
N ALA A 5 -32.79 53.02 -52.59
CA ALA A 5 -32.77 51.96 -51.61
C ALA A 5 -32.37 52.55 -50.26
N LEU A 6 -33.27 52.36 -49.26
CA LEU A 6 -33.09 52.80 -47.88
C LEU A 6 -32.30 51.64 -47.09
N LEU A 7 -31.07 51.91 -46.65
CA LEU A 7 -30.33 51.01 -45.78
C LEU A 7 -30.75 51.32 -44.32
N LEU A 8 -31.39 50.36 -43.67
CA LEU A 8 -31.51 50.35 -42.20
C LEU A 8 -30.31 49.67 -41.57
N SER A 9 -29.53 50.44 -40.82
CA SER A 9 -28.45 49.90 -39.99
C SER A 9 -29.02 49.46 -38.63
N LEU A 10 -28.90 48.17 -38.33
CA LEU A 10 -29.27 47.59 -37.05
C LEU A 10 -28.00 47.54 -36.15
N THR A 11 -27.95 48.44 -35.16
CA THR A 11 -26.87 48.44 -34.15
C THR A 11 -27.27 47.49 -33.01
N THR A 12 -26.65 46.33 -32.94
CA THR A 12 -26.74 45.42 -31.79
C THR A 12 -25.75 45.87 -30.70
N LEU A 13 -26.31 46.29 -29.54
CA LEU A 13 -25.55 46.50 -28.32
C LEU A 13 -25.18 45.13 -27.72
N PHE A 14 -23.90 44.81 -27.72
CA PHE A 14 -23.36 43.72 -26.90
C PHE A 14 -23.12 44.22 -25.47
N THR A 15 -23.95 43.81 -24.53
CA THR A 15 -23.68 43.96 -23.09
C THR A 15 -22.71 42.84 -22.70
N GLY A 16 -21.45 43.18 -22.51
CA GLY A 16 -20.46 42.25 -22.01
C GLY A 16 -20.74 41.88 -20.53
N VAL A 17 -21.14 40.65 -20.30
CA VAL A 17 -21.17 40.06 -18.95
C VAL A 17 -19.73 39.72 -18.57
N ASN A 18 -19.12 40.56 -17.73
CA ASN A 18 -17.85 40.24 -17.11
C ASN A 18 -18.09 39.15 -16.05
N ASN A 19 -17.88 37.87 -16.41
CA ASN A 19 -17.73 36.82 -15.44
C ASN A 19 -16.34 36.97 -14.77
N PRO A 20 -16.26 37.07 -13.43
CA PRO A 20 -14.99 37.08 -12.76
C PRO A 20 -14.32 35.71 -13.00
N VAL A 21 -13.17 35.71 -13.69
CA VAL A 21 -12.27 34.55 -13.76
C VAL A 21 -11.80 34.29 -12.34
N THR A 22 -12.39 33.31 -11.67
CA THR A 22 -11.88 32.79 -10.41
C THR A 22 -10.54 32.15 -10.72
N SER A 23 -9.48 32.86 -10.40
CA SER A 23 -8.13 32.33 -10.38
C SER A 23 -8.12 31.13 -9.41
N SER A 24 -8.15 29.92 -9.96
CA SER A 24 -7.83 28.71 -9.19
C SER A 24 -6.41 28.86 -8.69
N ARG A 25 -6.23 29.19 -7.40
CA ARG A 25 -4.93 29.09 -6.75
C ARG A 25 -4.46 27.65 -6.90
N CYS A 26 -3.46 27.45 -7.73
CA CYS A 26 -2.67 26.24 -7.75
C CYS A 26 -1.97 26.17 -6.38
N THR A 27 -2.58 25.49 -5.41
CA THR A 27 -1.94 25.16 -4.14
C THR A 27 -0.85 24.15 -4.49
N THR A 28 0.40 24.58 -4.50
CA THR A 28 1.55 23.65 -4.52
C THR A 28 1.35 22.67 -3.39
N ALA A 29 1.21 21.37 -3.72
CA ALA A 29 1.10 20.33 -2.70
C ALA A 29 2.31 20.45 -1.76
N ALA A 30 2.05 20.45 -0.46
CA ALA A 30 3.11 20.50 0.54
C ALA A 30 3.97 19.23 0.38
N VAL A 31 5.27 19.42 0.22
CA VAL A 31 6.24 18.32 0.20
C VAL A 31 6.72 18.10 1.62
N PHE A 32 6.52 16.89 2.15
CA PHE A 32 6.96 16.55 3.51
C PHE A 32 8.46 16.22 3.53
N THR A 33 9.23 16.98 4.28
CA THR A 33 10.62 16.64 4.55
C THR A 33 10.67 15.44 5.51
N PRO A 34 11.38 14.35 5.16
CA PRO A 34 11.45 13.16 6.01
C PRO A 34 12.24 13.41 7.29
N ALA A 35 11.74 12.86 8.41
CA ALA A 35 12.47 12.73 9.66
C ALA A 35 12.76 11.24 9.91
N GLU A 36 14.01 10.90 10.18
CA GLU A 36 14.46 9.52 10.31
C GLU A 36 14.84 9.16 11.76
N LYS A 37 14.48 7.94 12.15
CA LYS A 37 14.93 7.28 13.38
C LYS A 37 15.47 5.90 13.01
N SER A 38 16.58 5.50 13.60
CA SER A 38 17.17 4.19 13.42
C SER A 38 17.24 3.42 14.74
N ILE A 39 16.92 2.14 14.69
CA ILE A 39 17.02 1.22 15.82
C ILE A 39 17.93 0.07 15.38
N THR A 40 18.97 -0.21 16.15
CA THR A 40 19.83 -1.37 15.92
C THR A 40 19.35 -2.53 16.78
N GLN A 41 19.02 -3.64 16.13
CA GLN A 41 18.66 -4.90 16.78
C GLN A 41 19.76 -5.92 16.54
N LYS A 42 20.27 -6.49 17.62
CA LYS A 42 21.24 -7.57 17.57
C LYS A 42 20.53 -8.92 17.40
N ILE A 43 21.02 -9.75 16.46
CA ILE A 43 20.58 -11.13 16.26
C ILE A 43 21.85 -12.01 16.23
N GLY A 44 22.02 -12.86 17.22
CA GLY A 44 23.30 -13.54 17.42
C GLY A 44 24.45 -12.54 17.55
N SER A 45 25.41 -12.56 16.63
CA SER A 45 26.52 -11.59 16.59
C SER A 45 26.34 -10.49 15.52
N LYS A 46 25.26 -10.51 14.72
CA LYS A 46 24.98 -9.51 13.69
C LYS A 46 24.09 -8.40 14.23
N ASN A 47 24.38 -7.16 13.84
CA ASN A 47 23.49 -6.01 14.03
C ASN A 47 22.69 -5.76 12.76
N ILE A 48 21.38 -5.59 12.90
CA ILE A 48 20.45 -5.22 11.83
C ILE A 48 19.85 -3.85 12.20
N THR A 49 19.77 -2.95 11.24
CA THR A 49 19.15 -1.66 11.42
C THR A 49 17.69 -1.70 10.97
N ILE A 50 16.78 -1.27 11.84
CA ILE A 50 15.39 -0.96 11.48
C ILE A 50 15.32 0.56 11.36
N LYS A 51 15.06 1.05 10.15
CA LYS A 51 14.92 2.48 9.86
C LYS A 51 13.44 2.84 9.82
N ILE A 52 13.08 3.91 10.52
CA ILE A 52 11.73 4.47 10.60
C ILE A 52 11.79 5.88 10.04
N ILE A 53 11.05 6.15 8.97
CA ILE A 53 11.06 7.41 8.23
C ILE A 53 9.67 8.01 8.28
N TYR A 54 9.53 9.17 8.90
CA TYR A 54 8.29 9.91 9.05
C TYR A 54 8.18 10.98 7.97
N TYR A 55 7.08 11.00 7.25
CA TYR A 55 6.71 12.04 6.29
C TYR A 55 5.53 12.83 6.86
N GLY A 56 5.80 13.96 7.52
CA GLY A 56 4.81 14.71 8.27
C GLY A 56 4.41 14.03 9.59
N ASN A 57 3.25 14.40 10.12
CA ASN A 57 2.77 13.94 11.43
C ASN A 57 1.75 12.78 11.34
N SER A 58 1.29 12.44 10.13
CA SER A 58 0.35 11.33 9.95
C SER A 58 1.07 9.99 9.99
N ILE A 59 0.57 9.08 10.83
CA ILE A 59 1.04 7.69 10.93
C ILE A 59 -0.02 6.68 10.48
N ASN A 60 -1.12 7.16 9.88
CA ASN A 60 -2.22 6.32 9.44
C ASN A 60 -1.82 5.39 8.28
N ASN A 61 -0.96 5.91 7.38
CA ASN A 61 -0.41 5.17 6.25
C ASN A 61 0.94 4.58 6.67
N CYS A 62 0.95 3.33 7.10
CA CYS A 62 2.15 2.64 7.55
C CYS A 62 2.67 1.69 6.47
N CYS A 63 3.67 2.13 5.73
CA CYS A 63 4.40 1.32 4.76
C CYS A 63 5.51 0.53 5.45
N ILE A 64 5.71 -0.72 5.07
CA ILE A 64 6.79 -1.57 5.58
C ILE A 64 7.50 -2.31 4.44
N ASN A 65 8.84 -2.26 4.44
CA ASN A 65 9.69 -3.05 3.54
C ASN A 65 10.59 -3.97 4.37
N LEU A 66 10.45 -5.26 4.16
CA LEU A 66 11.15 -6.31 4.91
C LEU A 66 12.37 -6.87 4.16
N HIS A 67 12.45 -6.68 2.83
CA HIS A 67 13.55 -7.17 2.02
C HIS A 67 14.38 -5.99 1.50
N ASP A 68 15.63 -5.90 1.92
CA ASP A 68 16.49 -4.74 1.63
C ASP A 68 16.96 -4.65 0.16
N ASP A 69 16.79 -5.71 -0.62
CA ASP A 69 17.05 -5.72 -2.07
C ASP A 69 15.89 -5.15 -2.91
N GLU A 70 14.73 -4.91 -2.34
CA GLU A 70 13.53 -4.43 -3.05
C GLU A 70 13.52 -2.89 -3.19
N SER A 71 14.56 -2.35 -3.83
CA SER A 71 14.84 -0.91 -3.90
C SER A 71 13.80 -0.10 -4.69
N THR A 72 13.17 -0.71 -5.71
CA THR A 72 12.15 -0.04 -6.54
C THR A 72 10.92 0.32 -5.70
N ALA A 73 10.44 -0.62 -4.88
CA ALA A 73 9.32 -0.43 -3.97
C ALA A 73 9.61 0.70 -2.95
N VAL A 74 10.81 0.68 -2.36
CA VAL A 74 11.26 1.69 -1.39
C VAL A 74 11.34 3.08 -2.03
N GLN A 75 11.90 3.19 -3.24
CA GLN A 75 12.03 4.46 -3.95
C GLN A 75 10.66 5.05 -4.32
N ALA A 76 9.75 4.19 -4.81
CA ALA A 76 8.39 4.59 -5.12
C ALA A 76 7.65 5.09 -3.87
N ALA A 77 7.75 4.35 -2.77
CA ALA A 77 7.12 4.73 -1.50
C ALA A 77 7.64 6.07 -0.97
N LYS A 78 8.95 6.30 -0.97
CA LYS A 78 9.54 7.59 -0.58
C LYS A 78 8.92 8.74 -1.37
N THR A 79 8.88 8.62 -2.71
CA THR A 79 8.33 9.67 -3.59
C THR A 79 6.85 9.94 -3.30
N VAL A 80 6.05 8.88 -3.07
CA VAL A 80 4.62 9.03 -2.80
C VAL A 80 4.39 9.62 -1.40
N LEU A 81 5.13 9.15 -0.40
CA LEU A 81 4.99 9.62 0.98
C LEU A 81 5.48 11.07 1.17
N GLU A 82 6.46 11.53 0.39
CA GLU A 82 6.84 12.95 0.34
C GLU A 82 5.67 13.86 -0.04
N GLN A 83 4.72 13.37 -0.81
CA GLN A 83 3.54 14.13 -1.27
C GLN A 83 2.30 13.89 -0.41
N LYS A 84 2.15 12.68 0.15
CA LYS A 84 0.92 12.23 0.83
C LYS A 84 1.07 12.18 2.35
N GLY A 85 2.28 12.15 2.85
CA GLY A 85 2.56 11.88 4.26
C GLY A 85 2.44 10.41 4.61
N GLY A 86 2.92 10.04 5.79
CA GLY A 86 2.87 8.68 6.31
C GLY A 86 4.17 8.21 6.95
N LEU A 87 4.27 6.92 7.16
CA LEU A 87 5.38 6.25 7.81
C LEU A 87 5.96 5.17 6.90
N LEU A 88 7.29 5.12 6.78
CA LEU A 88 8.01 4.02 6.13
C LEU A 88 8.94 3.35 7.14
N ILE A 89 8.69 2.07 7.39
CA ILE A 89 9.56 1.18 8.18
C ILE A 89 10.32 0.30 7.22
N ARG A 90 11.64 0.19 7.37
CA ARG A 90 12.45 -0.71 6.55
C ARG A 90 13.57 -1.37 7.33
N ILE A 91 13.94 -2.57 6.91
CA ILE A 91 15.11 -3.28 7.40
C ILE A 91 16.29 -2.93 6.49
N GLU A 92 17.45 -2.57 7.05
CA GLU A 92 18.70 -2.42 6.32
C GLU A 92 19.59 -3.64 6.55
N ASN A 93 19.89 -4.38 5.48
CA ASN A 93 20.59 -5.66 5.50
C ASN A 93 21.60 -5.79 4.35
N ASN A 94 22.34 -4.71 4.02
CA ASN A 94 23.33 -4.65 2.93
C ASN A 94 22.74 -5.05 1.56
N ALA A 95 21.56 -4.58 1.23
CA ALA A 95 20.84 -4.89 0.00
C ALA A 95 20.66 -6.40 -0.24
N GLN A 96 20.47 -7.17 0.82
CA GLN A 96 20.22 -8.61 0.75
C GLN A 96 18.81 -8.95 1.20
N ARG A 97 18.16 -9.85 0.46
CA ARG A 97 16.83 -10.36 0.80
C ARG A 97 16.84 -11.16 2.10
N MET A 98 17.70 -12.14 2.18
CA MET A 98 17.79 -13.04 3.35
C MET A 98 18.66 -12.45 4.45
N VAL A 99 18.19 -12.49 5.69
CA VAL A 99 19.00 -12.13 6.86
C VAL A 99 19.82 -13.32 7.28
N SER A 100 21.15 -13.19 7.18
CA SER A 100 22.10 -14.21 7.65
C SER A 100 22.83 -13.72 8.89
N PHE A 101 22.97 -14.56 9.91
CA PHE A 101 23.62 -14.21 11.18
C PHE A 101 24.35 -15.39 11.83
N PRO A 102 25.52 -15.17 12.46
CA PRO A 102 26.20 -16.17 13.27
C PRO A 102 25.56 -16.27 14.67
N PHE A 103 25.33 -17.50 15.14
CA PHE A 103 24.89 -17.79 16.49
C PHE A 103 25.56 -19.06 17.00
N ARG A 104 26.31 -18.94 18.10
CA ARG A 104 27.06 -20.08 18.72
C ARG A 104 27.89 -20.88 17.72
N GLY A 105 28.64 -20.19 16.86
CA GLY A 105 29.53 -20.83 15.87
C GLY A 105 28.85 -21.40 14.62
N VAL A 106 27.52 -21.29 14.52
CA VAL A 106 26.71 -21.70 13.35
C VAL A 106 26.16 -20.49 12.65
N THR A 107 26.23 -20.45 11.32
CA THR A 107 25.54 -19.41 10.52
C THR A 107 24.14 -19.89 10.17
N TYR A 108 23.17 -19.07 10.51
CA TYR A 108 21.75 -19.23 10.18
C TYR A 108 21.32 -18.15 9.19
N SER A 109 20.27 -18.45 8.41
CA SER A 109 19.61 -17.45 7.57
C SER A 109 18.10 -17.67 7.56
N PHE A 110 17.35 -16.58 7.38
CA PHE A 110 15.90 -16.60 7.30
C PHE A 110 15.37 -15.53 6.36
N ASP A 111 14.16 -15.74 5.84
CA ASP A 111 13.37 -14.73 5.13
C ASP A 111 12.69 -13.82 6.16
N PRO A 112 12.96 -12.50 6.19
CA PRO A 112 12.34 -11.59 7.16
C PRO A 112 10.82 -11.45 7.01
N ASN A 113 10.24 -11.85 5.88
CA ASN A 113 8.79 -11.93 5.73
C ASN A 113 8.20 -13.32 6.07
N ARG A 114 8.91 -14.13 6.91
CA ARG A 114 8.46 -15.47 7.36
C ARG A 114 8.64 -15.67 8.86
N ILE A 115 8.79 -14.57 9.63
CA ILE A 115 9.20 -14.65 11.05
C ILE A 115 8.12 -14.19 12.04
N PHE A 116 6.91 -13.91 11.56
CA PHE A 116 5.83 -13.37 12.42
C PHE A 116 5.01 -14.46 13.13
N SER A 117 5.48 -15.69 13.08
CA SER A 117 5.04 -16.79 13.95
C SER A 117 6.19 -17.73 14.26
N ARG A 118 6.14 -18.42 15.42
CA ARG A 118 7.18 -19.39 15.79
C ARG A 118 7.33 -20.49 14.73
N ARG A 119 6.21 -21.01 14.23
CA ARG A 119 6.21 -22.00 13.14
C ARG A 119 6.87 -21.46 11.87
N GLY A 120 6.56 -20.20 11.48
CA GLY A 120 7.20 -19.56 10.33
C GLY A 120 8.71 -19.44 10.49
N ILE A 121 9.18 -19.04 11.68
CA ILE A 121 10.62 -19.01 11.99
C ILE A 121 11.26 -20.38 11.79
N GLU A 122 10.67 -21.44 12.36
CA GLU A 122 11.18 -22.81 12.26
C GLU A 122 11.24 -23.29 10.80
N LEU A 123 10.26 -22.91 9.97
CA LEU A 123 10.19 -23.27 8.55
C LEU A 123 11.20 -22.49 7.69
N THR A 124 11.45 -21.22 8.01
CA THR A 124 12.36 -20.37 7.21
C THR A 124 13.83 -20.51 7.61
N LEU A 125 14.12 -20.84 8.86
CA LEU A 125 15.49 -20.96 9.34
C LEU A 125 16.27 -22.05 8.59
N LYS A 126 17.33 -21.61 7.88
CA LYS A 126 18.25 -22.47 7.15
C LYS A 126 19.63 -22.40 7.79
N SER A 127 20.27 -23.55 7.97
CA SER A 127 21.66 -23.63 8.42
C SER A 127 22.25 -25.02 8.11
N LYS A 128 23.57 -25.15 8.25
CA LYS A 128 24.26 -26.47 8.28
C LYS A 128 24.19 -27.13 9.67
N GLY A 129 23.73 -26.42 10.69
CA GLY A 129 23.58 -26.91 12.05
C GLY A 129 22.10 -27.14 12.42
N ARG A 130 21.91 -27.65 13.64
CA ARG A 130 20.58 -27.91 14.18
C ARG A 130 19.88 -26.60 14.52
N VAL A 131 18.62 -26.46 14.13
CA VAL A 131 17.75 -25.39 14.61
C VAL A 131 17.34 -25.69 16.06
N THR A 132 17.75 -24.82 16.99
CA THR A 132 17.45 -24.95 18.43
C THR A 132 16.42 -23.93 18.86
N ALA A 133 15.78 -24.15 20.03
CA ALA A 133 14.81 -23.22 20.59
C ALA A 133 15.43 -21.81 20.78
N GLU A 134 16.67 -21.74 21.21
CA GLU A 134 17.36 -20.47 21.47
C GLU A 134 17.56 -19.65 20.19
N VAL A 135 17.89 -20.27 19.05
CA VAL A 135 18.02 -19.54 17.78
C VAL A 135 16.66 -19.07 17.24
N VAL A 136 15.62 -19.86 17.48
CA VAL A 136 14.24 -19.45 17.17
C VAL A 136 13.84 -18.23 18.01
N ASP A 137 14.17 -18.24 19.31
CA ASP A 137 13.87 -17.12 20.21
C ASP A 137 14.64 -15.83 19.83
N GLU A 138 15.88 -15.95 19.32
CA GLU A 138 16.63 -14.80 18.79
C GLU A 138 15.91 -14.13 17.59
N VAL A 139 15.41 -14.95 16.67
CA VAL A 139 14.66 -14.44 15.51
C VAL A 139 13.29 -13.89 15.94
N GLN A 140 12.63 -14.54 16.93
CA GLN A 140 11.35 -14.03 17.46
C GLN A 140 11.50 -12.65 18.12
N LYS A 141 12.61 -12.40 18.84
CA LYS A 141 12.90 -11.07 19.39
C LYS A 141 13.02 -10.01 18.29
N PHE A 142 13.64 -10.37 17.16
CA PHE A 142 13.75 -9.47 16.01
C PHE A 142 12.38 -9.19 15.37
N ALA A 143 11.57 -10.22 15.15
CA ALA A 143 10.21 -10.07 14.66
C ALA A 143 9.37 -9.13 15.55
N ASN A 144 9.44 -9.34 16.88
CA ASN A 144 8.75 -8.49 17.84
C ASN A 144 9.25 -7.04 17.75
N LYS A 145 10.56 -6.85 17.57
CA LYS A 145 11.15 -5.50 17.44
C LYS A 145 10.67 -4.76 16.21
N ILE A 146 10.43 -5.46 15.11
CA ILE A 146 9.79 -4.89 13.91
C ILE A 146 8.34 -4.50 14.21
N LEU A 147 7.57 -5.41 14.80
CA LEU A 147 6.15 -5.18 15.12
C LEU A 147 5.94 -4.00 16.08
N GLU A 148 6.84 -3.80 17.05
CA GLU A 148 6.84 -2.65 17.96
C GLU A 148 6.95 -1.29 17.25
N GLN A 149 7.44 -1.26 16.01
CA GLN A 149 7.56 -0.01 15.25
C GLN A 149 6.29 0.32 14.46
N ILE A 150 5.37 -0.62 14.32
CA ILE A 150 4.11 -0.41 13.63
C ILE A 150 3.11 0.22 14.62
N PRO A 151 2.63 1.44 14.37
CA PRO A 151 1.72 2.11 15.29
C PRO A 151 0.40 1.34 15.44
N ASP A 152 -0.11 1.21 16.65
CA ASP A 152 -1.42 0.61 16.90
C ASP A 152 -2.57 1.36 16.22
N SER A 153 -2.38 2.66 16.00
CA SER A 153 -3.31 3.54 15.28
C SER A 153 -3.24 3.43 13.76
N ALA A 154 -2.29 2.66 13.20
CA ALA A 154 -2.21 2.44 11.77
C ALA A 154 -3.50 1.76 11.27
N LYS A 155 -4.21 2.41 10.35
CA LYS A 155 -5.46 1.90 9.79
C LYS A 155 -5.26 0.68 8.91
N CYS A 156 -4.11 0.62 8.26
CA CYS A 156 -3.70 -0.47 7.39
C CYS A 156 -2.17 -0.56 7.38
N VAL A 157 -1.64 -1.77 7.37
CA VAL A 157 -0.21 -1.99 7.09
C VAL A 157 -0.03 -2.31 5.63
N ILE A 158 0.82 -1.52 4.95
CA ILE A 158 1.10 -1.61 3.53
C ILE A 158 2.49 -2.20 3.36
N ALA A 159 2.58 -3.47 3.01
CA ALA A 159 3.87 -4.08 2.70
C ALA A 159 4.30 -3.75 1.27
N LEU A 160 5.58 -3.45 1.14
CA LEU A 160 6.19 -3.03 -0.11
C LEU A 160 7.13 -4.12 -0.59
N HIS A 161 6.83 -4.72 -1.76
CA HIS A 161 7.61 -5.79 -2.33
C HIS A 161 7.96 -5.55 -3.80
N ASN A 162 9.03 -6.19 -4.26
CA ASN A 162 9.31 -6.35 -5.68
C ASN A 162 9.39 -7.82 -6.03
N ASN A 163 8.85 -8.18 -7.18
CA ASN A 163 8.99 -9.49 -7.77
C ASN A 163 9.92 -9.48 -8.99
N THR A 164 10.15 -10.65 -9.56
CA THR A 164 10.87 -10.89 -10.80
C THR A 164 9.89 -11.42 -11.83
N ASP A 165 10.09 -11.07 -13.09
CA ASP A 165 9.23 -11.48 -14.20
C ASP A 165 8.96 -13.00 -14.19
N GLY A 166 7.69 -13.36 -14.16
CA GLY A 166 7.20 -14.74 -14.23
C GLY A 166 7.27 -15.56 -12.94
N ASP A 167 7.89 -15.05 -11.86
CA ASP A 167 8.06 -15.84 -10.62
C ASP A 167 6.83 -15.80 -9.70
N TYR A 168 6.33 -14.60 -9.41
CA TYR A 168 5.22 -14.39 -8.49
C TYR A 168 4.20 -13.44 -9.10
N SER A 169 3.01 -13.96 -9.38
CA SER A 169 2.01 -13.25 -10.17
C SER A 169 0.59 -13.59 -9.73
N VAL A 170 -0.40 -12.90 -10.28
CA VAL A 170 -1.81 -13.22 -10.06
C VAL A 170 -2.14 -14.69 -10.44
N LYS A 171 -1.43 -15.26 -11.42
CA LYS A 171 -1.58 -16.64 -11.84
C LYS A 171 -1.26 -17.65 -10.74
N THR A 172 -0.38 -17.30 -9.82
CA THR A 172 -0.03 -18.11 -8.65
C THR A 172 -1.26 -18.44 -7.79
N TYR A 173 -2.26 -17.55 -7.78
CA TYR A 173 -3.49 -17.67 -6.98
C TYR A 173 -4.74 -18.06 -7.78
N GLN A 174 -4.65 -18.09 -9.12
CA GLN A 174 -5.75 -18.52 -9.98
C GLN A 174 -5.94 -20.05 -9.93
N PRO A 175 -7.05 -20.59 -10.45
CA PRO A 175 -7.27 -22.04 -10.57
C PRO A 175 -6.08 -22.76 -11.23
N GLY A 176 -5.54 -23.76 -10.54
CA GLY A 176 -4.34 -24.48 -10.94
C GLY A 176 -3.01 -23.86 -10.49
N GLY A 177 -3.02 -22.65 -9.93
CA GLY A 177 -1.83 -22.02 -9.34
C GLY A 177 -1.41 -22.65 -8.02
N SER A 178 -0.11 -22.56 -7.69
CA SER A 178 0.48 -23.23 -6.52
C SER A 178 -0.06 -22.72 -5.18
N ARG A 179 -0.65 -21.51 -5.14
CA ARG A 179 -1.26 -20.89 -3.97
C ARG A 179 -2.76 -20.63 -4.14
N GLN A 180 -3.43 -21.36 -5.02
CA GLN A 180 -4.88 -21.22 -5.22
C GLN A 180 -5.66 -21.35 -3.90
N ALA A 181 -5.26 -22.26 -3.01
CA ALA A 181 -5.93 -22.49 -1.74
C ALA A 181 -5.77 -21.32 -0.72
N ASP A 182 -4.78 -20.47 -0.92
CA ASP A 182 -4.51 -19.32 -0.06
C ASP A 182 -5.41 -18.11 -0.38
N ALA A 183 -6.09 -18.12 -1.54
CA ALA A 183 -6.95 -17.05 -1.99
C ALA A 183 -8.44 -17.37 -1.77
N LYS A 184 -9.17 -16.43 -1.16
CA LYS A 184 -10.64 -16.44 -1.09
C LYS A 184 -11.26 -15.94 -2.40
N ARG A 185 -10.66 -14.91 -2.99
CA ARG A 185 -11.05 -14.30 -4.27
C ARG A 185 -9.82 -13.83 -5.04
N VAL A 186 -9.90 -13.88 -6.35
CA VAL A 186 -8.88 -13.33 -7.25
C VAL A 186 -9.57 -12.50 -8.32
N TYR A 187 -9.08 -11.30 -8.56
CA TYR A 187 -9.41 -10.48 -9.72
C TYR A 187 -8.15 -10.32 -10.57
N ALA A 188 -8.28 -10.55 -11.86
CA ALA A 188 -7.21 -10.37 -12.83
C ALA A 188 -7.76 -9.67 -14.07
N ASP A 189 -7.08 -8.60 -14.49
CA ASP A 189 -7.44 -7.87 -15.71
C ASP A 189 -6.44 -8.19 -16.83
N SER A 190 -6.94 -8.33 -18.04
CA SER A 190 -6.14 -8.70 -19.20
C SER A 190 -5.19 -7.62 -19.70
N TRP A 191 -5.40 -6.37 -19.32
CA TRP A 191 -4.55 -5.23 -19.68
C TRP A 191 -3.42 -4.96 -18.67
N GLN A 192 -3.52 -5.53 -17.47
CA GLN A 192 -2.50 -5.43 -16.43
C GLN A 192 -1.41 -6.47 -16.64
N ASP A 193 -0.18 -6.09 -16.34
CA ASP A 193 0.88 -7.07 -16.19
C ASP A 193 0.54 -8.05 -15.05
N VAL A 194 0.70 -9.33 -15.32
CA VAL A 194 0.32 -10.39 -14.37
C VAL A 194 1.08 -10.33 -13.05
N ASP A 195 2.25 -9.70 -13.06
CA ASP A 195 3.15 -9.56 -11.91
C ASP A 195 2.88 -8.28 -11.09
N ASP A 196 2.08 -7.34 -11.63
CA ASP A 196 1.64 -6.15 -10.90
C ASP A 196 0.38 -6.49 -10.12
N ILE A 197 0.54 -6.82 -8.84
CA ILE A 197 -0.54 -7.36 -8.01
C ILE A 197 -0.68 -6.64 -6.67
N THR A 198 -1.86 -6.72 -6.09
CA THR A 198 -2.12 -6.47 -4.68
C THR A 198 -2.63 -7.73 -4.01
N LEU A 199 -2.17 -8.02 -2.77
CA LEU A 199 -2.73 -9.06 -1.93
C LEU A 199 -3.17 -8.44 -0.61
N THR A 200 -4.41 -8.67 -0.20
CA THR A 200 -4.96 -8.08 1.01
C THR A 200 -5.70 -9.09 1.89
N THR A 201 -5.75 -8.80 3.18
CA THR A 201 -6.55 -9.53 4.18
C THR A 201 -7.96 -8.96 4.33
N ASP A 202 -8.26 -7.83 3.64
CA ASP A 202 -9.46 -7.00 3.82
C ASP A 202 -10.32 -6.97 2.55
N GLU A 203 -11.61 -7.22 2.70
CA GLU A 203 -12.54 -7.39 1.59
C GLU A 203 -12.89 -6.06 0.89
N ASP A 204 -12.89 -4.94 1.64
CA ASP A 204 -13.14 -3.62 1.07
C ASP A 204 -11.94 -3.15 0.24
N LEU A 205 -10.71 -3.32 0.74
CA LEU A 205 -9.50 -3.03 -0.04
C LEU A 205 -9.41 -3.86 -1.31
N PHE A 206 -9.75 -5.16 -1.24
CA PHE A 206 -9.84 -6.01 -2.43
C PHE A 206 -10.82 -5.42 -3.46
N THR A 207 -12.03 -5.07 -3.00
CA THR A 207 -13.09 -4.55 -3.90
C THR A 207 -12.69 -3.23 -4.54
N ARG A 208 -12.06 -2.32 -3.79
CA ARG A 208 -11.63 -1.02 -4.30
C ARG A 208 -10.46 -1.12 -5.26
N MET A 209 -9.44 -1.92 -4.92
CA MET A 209 -8.27 -2.08 -5.79
C MET A 209 -8.63 -2.81 -7.11
N SER A 210 -9.45 -3.85 -7.04
CA SER A 210 -9.99 -4.50 -8.24
C SER A 210 -10.91 -3.58 -9.04
N GLY A 211 -11.65 -2.70 -8.39
CA GLY A 211 -12.48 -1.67 -9.04
C GLY A 211 -11.67 -0.64 -9.84
N PHE A 212 -10.42 -0.41 -9.50
CA PHE A 212 -9.47 0.36 -10.32
C PHE A 212 -8.82 -0.47 -11.44
N GLY A 213 -9.15 -1.75 -11.55
CA GLY A 213 -8.59 -2.66 -12.55
C GLY A 213 -7.24 -3.29 -12.16
N TYR A 214 -6.76 -3.14 -10.92
CA TYR A 214 -5.52 -3.79 -10.49
C TYR A 214 -5.75 -5.28 -10.19
N ASN A 215 -4.82 -6.14 -10.65
CA ASN A 215 -4.82 -7.54 -10.25
C ASN A 215 -4.79 -7.63 -8.72
N SER A 216 -5.80 -8.24 -8.14
CA SER A 216 -6.00 -8.24 -6.71
C SER A 216 -6.31 -9.64 -6.18
N ILE A 217 -5.71 -9.97 -5.04
CA ILE A 217 -5.91 -11.22 -4.33
C ILE A 217 -6.48 -10.91 -2.95
N LEU A 218 -7.64 -11.48 -2.64
CA LEU A 218 -8.16 -11.52 -1.27
C LEU A 218 -7.68 -12.80 -0.62
N GLN A 219 -6.83 -12.68 0.39
CA GLN A 219 -6.33 -13.82 1.17
C GLN A 219 -7.51 -14.53 1.88
N ASP A 220 -7.53 -15.86 1.85
CA ASP A 220 -8.38 -16.64 2.74
C ASP A 220 -7.70 -16.73 4.12
N ASN A 221 -8.06 -15.81 5.03
CA ASN A 221 -7.42 -15.70 6.34
C ASN A 221 -7.52 -16.98 7.20
N ILE A 222 -8.42 -17.91 6.82
CA ILE A 222 -8.62 -19.19 7.51
C ILE A 222 -7.75 -20.28 6.88
N LYS A 223 -7.82 -20.43 5.55
CA LYS A 223 -7.20 -21.54 4.80
C LYS A 223 -5.78 -21.28 4.38
N VAL A 224 -5.34 -20.02 4.34
CA VAL A 224 -3.99 -19.65 3.91
C VAL A 224 -2.92 -20.45 4.65
N LEU A 225 -1.88 -20.87 3.90
CA LEU A 225 -0.74 -21.57 4.49
C LEU A 225 -0.11 -20.71 5.59
N LYS A 226 -0.01 -21.26 6.82
CA LYS A 226 0.54 -20.57 7.98
C LYS A 226 2.07 -20.54 7.92
N ASP A 227 2.60 -19.76 6.96
CA ASP A 227 4.02 -19.68 6.61
C ASP A 227 4.81 -18.64 7.41
N GLY A 228 4.14 -17.93 8.32
CA GLY A 228 4.75 -16.89 9.16
C GLY A 228 4.95 -15.55 8.48
N SER A 229 4.36 -15.32 7.31
CA SER A 229 4.38 -14.02 6.63
C SER A 229 3.59 -12.96 7.38
N LEU A 230 3.88 -11.70 7.08
CA LEU A 230 3.18 -10.57 7.70
C LEU A 230 1.70 -10.54 7.31
N SER A 231 1.34 -10.95 6.08
CA SER A 231 -0.04 -11.07 5.65
C SER A 231 -0.83 -12.08 6.48
N VAL A 232 -0.23 -13.25 6.76
CA VAL A 232 -0.84 -14.27 7.61
C VAL A 232 -1.00 -13.76 9.04
N TYR A 233 0.01 -13.10 9.60
CA TYR A 233 -0.03 -12.52 10.94
C TYR A 233 -1.18 -11.51 11.10
N TYR A 234 -1.39 -10.61 10.12
CA TYR A 234 -2.48 -9.64 10.16
C TYR A 234 -3.84 -10.28 9.89
N GLY A 235 -3.91 -11.24 8.97
CA GLY A 235 -5.13 -12.00 8.70
C GLY A 235 -5.64 -12.77 9.90
N GLU A 236 -4.75 -13.42 10.67
CA GLU A 236 -5.10 -14.13 11.92
C GLU A 236 -5.61 -13.19 13.02
N LYS A 237 -5.23 -11.91 12.97
CA LYS A 237 -5.67 -10.88 13.92
C LYS A 237 -6.88 -10.07 13.43
N ASN A 238 -7.44 -10.41 12.28
CA ASN A 238 -8.53 -9.64 11.66
C ASN A 238 -8.16 -8.15 11.49
N LYS A 239 -6.89 -7.87 11.19
CA LYS A 239 -6.39 -6.51 10.95
C LYS A 239 -6.15 -6.29 9.47
N ARG A 240 -6.34 -5.05 9.02
CA ARG A 240 -6.15 -4.64 7.62
C ARG A 240 -4.67 -4.67 7.24
N TYR A 241 -4.40 -5.38 6.18
CA TYR A 241 -3.09 -5.50 5.56
C TYR A 241 -3.25 -5.56 4.05
N ILE A 242 -2.34 -4.94 3.33
CA ILE A 242 -2.20 -5.08 1.89
C ILE A 242 -0.74 -5.05 1.51
N ASN A 243 -0.31 -5.91 0.57
CA ASN A 243 0.96 -5.72 -0.10
C ASN A 243 0.76 -5.22 -1.53
N ILE A 244 1.77 -4.55 -2.05
CA ILE A 244 1.92 -4.18 -3.45
C ILE A 244 3.16 -4.88 -3.98
N GLU A 245 3.02 -5.54 -5.12
CA GLU A 245 4.09 -6.20 -5.86
C GLU A 245 4.15 -5.63 -7.27
N THR A 246 5.32 -5.24 -7.71
CA THR A 246 5.65 -5.00 -9.12
C THR A 246 7.07 -5.47 -9.38
N GLN A 247 7.43 -5.67 -10.65
CA GLN A 247 8.79 -6.03 -11.02
C GLN A 247 9.79 -4.94 -10.64
N HIS A 248 11.04 -5.35 -10.38
CA HIS A 248 12.15 -4.43 -10.26
C HIS A 248 12.24 -3.49 -11.46
N GLY A 249 12.45 -2.19 -11.21
CA GLY A 249 12.52 -1.14 -12.24
C GLY A 249 11.19 -0.48 -12.58
N LYS A 250 10.03 -1.07 -12.29
CA LYS A 250 8.70 -0.50 -12.59
C LYS A 250 8.27 0.58 -11.58
N THR A 251 9.13 1.56 -11.33
CA THR A 251 8.88 2.60 -10.31
C THR A 251 7.62 3.42 -10.58
N THR A 252 7.29 3.70 -11.85
CA THR A 252 6.08 4.47 -12.21
C THR A 252 4.82 3.70 -11.84
N GLN A 253 4.74 2.45 -12.26
CA GLN A 253 3.61 1.56 -11.94
C GLN A 253 3.43 1.42 -10.43
N TYR A 254 4.53 1.21 -9.70
CA TYR A 254 4.49 1.11 -8.26
C TYR A 254 3.92 2.37 -7.60
N LYS A 255 4.37 3.56 -8.03
CA LYS A 255 3.86 4.85 -7.53
C LYS A 255 2.38 5.03 -7.80
N GLU A 256 1.90 4.62 -8.97
CA GLU A 256 0.48 4.69 -9.32
C GLU A 256 -0.37 3.81 -8.41
N MET A 257 0.00 2.53 -8.25
CA MET A 257 -0.71 1.60 -7.37
C MET A 257 -0.73 2.09 -5.92
N LEU A 258 0.42 2.51 -5.39
CA LEU A 258 0.51 3.03 -4.02
C LEU A 258 -0.29 4.32 -3.85
N SER A 259 -0.25 5.25 -4.80
CA SER A 259 -1.01 6.50 -4.74
C SER A 259 -2.52 6.26 -4.76
N LYS A 260 -3.00 5.27 -5.53
CA LYS A 260 -4.40 4.85 -5.54
C LYS A 260 -4.82 4.21 -4.23
N LEU A 261 -3.96 3.34 -3.67
CA LEU A 261 -4.22 2.74 -2.38
C LEU A 261 -4.33 3.82 -1.27
N LEU A 262 -3.39 4.77 -1.22
CA LEU A 262 -3.45 5.85 -0.24
C LEU A 262 -4.68 6.74 -0.42
N TYR A 263 -5.10 6.99 -1.66
CA TYR A 263 -6.35 7.69 -1.94
C TYR A 263 -7.56 6.94 -1.34
N VAL A 264 -7.65 5.63 -1.53
CA VAL A 264 -8.70 4.77 -0.92
C VAL A 264 -8.72 4.91 0.61
N LEU A 265 -7.55 4.81 1.23
CA LEU A 265 -7.43 4.88 2.70
C LEU A 265 -7.75 6.29 3.25
N ASP A 266 -7.49 7.35 2.47
CA ASP A 266 -7.79 8.73 2.84
C ASP A 266 -9.28 9.05 2.69
N GLU A 267 -9.97 8.53 1.64
CA GLU A 267 -11.42 8.71 1.46
C GLU A 267 -12.23 8.17 2.63
N GLU A 268 -11.83 7.05 3.20
CA GLU A 268 -12.49 6.48 4.37
C GLU A 268 -12.40 7.38 5.61
N TYR A 269 -11.46 8.33 5.61
CA TYR A 269 -11.28 9.28 6.70
C TYR A 269 -12.11 10.56 6.54
N THR A 270 -12.58 10.87 5.34
CA THR A 270 -13.43 12.03 5.11
C THR A 270 -14.86 11.65 5.49
N PRO A 271 -15.44 12.14 6.61
CA PRO A 271 -16.84 11.87 6.91
C PRO A 271 -17.67 12.36 5.74
N VAL A 272 -18.51 11.49 5.19
CA VAL A 272 -19.49 11.86 4.17
C VAL A 272 -20.30 13.01 4.77
N LYS A 273 -20.11 14.23 4.25
CA LYS A 273 -21.04 15.33 4.56
C LYS A 273 -22.37 14.84 4.04
N GLU A 274 -23.28 14.48 4.94
CA GLU A 274 -24.67 14.21 4.60
C GLU A 274 -25.15 15.40 3.78
N ALA A 275 -25.44 15.12 2.51
CA ALA A 275 -26.15 16.07 1.67
C ALA A 275 -27.53 16.23 2.32
N THR A 276 -27.69 17.29 3.08
CA THR A 276 -29.00 17.70 3.60
C THR A 276 -29.88 17.94 2.37
N ALA A 277 -30.71 16.95 2.06
CA ALA A 277 -31.78 17.06 1.10
C ALA A 277 -32.71 18.15 1.64
N LYS A 278 -32.65 19.34 1.04
CA LYS A 278 -33.69 20.34 1.19
C LYS A 278 -34.95 19.79 0.54
N THR A 279 -35.77 19.16 1.33
CA THR A 279 -37.18 18.91 0.97
C THR A 279 -37.86 20.28 0.87
N SER A 280 -38.02 20.78 -0.34
CA SER A 280 -38.93 21.88 -0.63
C SER A 280 -40.35 21.31 -0.56
N ASN A 281 -41.02 21.53 0.57
CA ASN A 281 -42.48 21.36 0.67
C ASN A 281 -43.12 22.50 -0.11
N ASN A 282 -43.48 22.24 -1.36
CA ASN A 282 -44.51 23.01 -2.05
C ASN A 282 -45.87 22.38 -1.69
N SER A 283 -46.51 22.91 -0.66
CA SER A 283 -47.96 22.73 -0.45
C SER A 283 -48.70 23.59 -1.47
N VAL A 284 -49.35 22.93 -2.41
CA VAL A 284 -50.37 23.58 -3.25
C VAL A 284 -51.69 23.42 -2.51
N ASP A 285 -52.19 24.54 -1.96
CA ASP A 285 -53.58 24.63 -1.48
C ASP A 285 -54.51 24.66 -2.69
N ILE A 286 -55.41 23.70 -2.75
CA ILE A 286 -56.54 23.71 -3.68
C ILE A 286 -57.78 23.93 -2.82
N ASP A 287 -58.35 25.15 -2.93
CA ASP A 287 -59.68 25.48 -2.39
C ASP A 287 -60.76 24.81 -3.23
N TYR A 288 -61.76 24.24 -2.53
CA TYR A 288 -63.09 23.99 -2.99
C TYR A 288 -64.13 24.65 -2.01
#